data_3bcd6512eeb67156f51f862136712a6c
#
_entry.id   3bcd6512eeb67156f51f862136712a6c
#
_cell.length_a   1.000
_cell.length_b   1.000
_cell.length_c   1.000
_cell.angle_alpha   90.00
_cell.angle_beta   90.00
_cell.angle_gamma   90.00
#
_symmetry.space_group_name_H-M   'P 1'
#
loop_
_entity.id
_entity.type
_entity.pdbx_description
1 polymer ?
#
loop_
_entity_poly.entity_id
_entity_poly.type
_entity_poly.pdbx_seq_one_letter_code
_entity_poly.pdbx_strand_id
1 'polypeptide(L)'
;MTDMNTETTHPENSLTVFRGLIANLELSHFTDPLLYYLGGVASESAEGLCQGLLCLSEGLENSELLPPEGVSQVSAYLKASAHLLPALFELSEKAGVALGITQIRA
;
A
#
# COMPACT_ATOMS: atom_id res chain seq x y z
N MET A 1 -26.44 -8.51 -10.79
CA MET A 1 -25.96 -8.46 -11.06
C MET A 1 -25.19 -7.48 -11.37
N THR A 2 -25.06 -6.88 -11.59
CA THR A 2 -24.68 -5.92 -12.03
C THR A 2 -24.12 -4.99 -11.15
N ASP A 3 -24.27 -5.11 -9.98
CA ASP A 3 -23.85 -4.20 -9.01
C ASP A 3 -22.40 -4.18 -8.73
N MET A 4 -21.68 -5.19 -9.13
CA MET A 4 -20.25 -5.20 -8.93
C MET A 4 -19.57 -4.05 -9.63
N ASN A 5 -20.02 -3.70 -10.82
CA ASN A 5 -19.42 -2.59 -11.52
C ASN A 5 -19.68 -1.28 -10.80
N THR A 6 -20.86 -1.13 -10.26
CA THR A 6 -21.20 0.07 -9.55
C THR A 6 -20.35 0.23 -8.31
N GLU A 7 -20.14 -0.87 -7.58
CA GLU A 7 -19.37 -0.81 -6.36
C GLU A 7 -17.92 -0.47 -6.61
N THR A 8 -17.36 -0.97 -7.69
CA THR A 8 -15.95 -0.75 -7.94
C THR A 8 -15.64 0.66 -8.41
N THR A 9 -16.66 1.48 -8.70
CA THR A 9 -16.42 2.84 -9.13
C THR A 9 -16.22 3.79 -7.96
N HIS A 10 -16.56 3.37 -6.74
CA HIS A 10 -16.39 4.21 -5.58
C HIS A 10 -14.99 4.08 -5.01
N PRO A 11 -14.31 5.20 -4.70
CA PRO A 11 -12.94 5.12 -4.16
C PRO A 11 -12.86 4.30 -2.89
N GLU A 12 -13.86 4.40 -2.02
CA GLU A 12 -13.86 3.64 -0.77
C GLU A 12 -13.93 2.15 -1.03
N ASN A 13 -14.75 1.76 -1.98
CA ASN A 13 -14.86 0.35 -2.33
C ASN A 13 -13.58 -0.16 -2.95
N SER A 14 -12.94 0.68 -3.77
CA SER A 14 -11.67 0.31 -4.40
C SER A 14 -10.60 0.02 -3.35
N LEU A 15 -10.48 0.89 -2.35
CA LEU A 15 -9.52 0.69 -1.28
C LEU A 15 -9.84 -0.58 -0.49
N THR A 16 -11.11 -0.78 -0.18
CA THR A 16 -11.52 -1.95 0.58
C THR A 16 -11.24 -3.24 -0.18
N VAL A 17 -11.55 -3.24 -1.47
CA VAL A 17 -11.33 -4.44 -2.28
C VAL A 17 -9.85 -4.77 -2.38
N PHE A 18 -9.03 -3.78 -2.69
CA PHE A 18 -7.60 -4.03 -2.83
C PHE A 18 -6.99 -4.51 -1.52
N ARG A 19 -7.33 -3.84 -0.44
CA ARG A 19 -6.83 -4.23 0.87
C ARG A 19 -7.29 -5.64 1.24
N GLY A 20 -8.54 -5.97 0.91
CA GLY A 20 -9.07 -7.30 1.19
C GLY A 20 -8.35 -8.38 0.40
N LEU A 21 -8.01 -8.11 -0.85
CA LEU A 21 -7.25 -9.07 -1.64
C LEU A 21 -5.89 -9.33 -1.02
N ILE A 22 -5.23 -8.28 -0.56
CA ILE A 22 -3.94 -8.43 0.09
C ILE A 22 -4.09 -9.22 1.40
N ALA A 23 -5.13 -8.90 2.17
CA ALA A 23 -5.33 -9.58 3.46
C ALA A 23 -5.59 -11.07 3.29
N ASN A 24 -6.11 -11.48 2.15
CA ASN A 24 -6.42 -12.88 1.89
C ASN A 24 -5.28 -13.66 1.24
N LEU A 25 -4.13 -13.03 1.02
CA LEU A 25 -3.01 -13.74 0.45
C LEU A 25 -2.49 -14.79 1.41
N GLU A 26 -2.10 -15.93 0.84
CA GLU A 26 -1.54 -17.03 1.61
C GLU A 26 -0.03 -16.97 1.58
N LEU A 27 0.58 -16.74 2.74
CA LEU A 27 2.03 -16.68 2.84
C LEU A 27 2.63 -17.91 3.49
N SER A 28 1.81 -18.91 3.80
CA SER A 28 2.29 -20.06 4.55
C SER A 28 3.29 -20.91 3.77
N HIS A 29 3.31 -20.78 2.45
CA HIS A 29 4.24 -21.55 1.62
C HIS A 29 5.57 -20.86 1.42
N PHE A 30 5.71 -19.63 1.90
CA PHE A 30 6.95 -18.88 1.73
C PHE A 30 7.98 -19.33 2.74
N THR A 31 9.23 -19.42 2.32
CA THR A 31 10.33 -19.69 3.23
C THR A 31 10.60 -18.47 4.09
N ASP A 32 11.30 -18.70 5.21
CA ASP A 32 11.65 -17.58 6.09
C ASP A 32 12.43 -16.48 5.38
N PRO A 33 13.46 -16.81 4.56
CA PRO A 33 14.15 -15.72 3.85
C PRO A 33 13.23 -14.90 2.96
N LEU A 34 12.28 -15.55 2.29
CA LEU A 34 11.34 -14.83 1.44
C LEU A 34 10.41 -13.96 2.27
N LEU A 35 10.00 -14.44 3.44
CA LEU A 35 9.14 -13.66 4.32
C LEU A 35 9.86 -12.43 4.85
N TYR A 36 11.13 -12.58 5.24
CA TYR A 36 11.95 -11.43 5.65
C TYR A 36 12.07 -10.43 4.52
N TYR A 37 12.33 -10.93 3.31
CA TYR A 37 12.46 -10.06 2.16
C TYR A 37 11.15 -9.30 1.88
N LEU A 38 10.05 -10.04 1.86
CA LEU A 38 8.75 -9.44 1.58
C LEU A 38 8.39 -8.39 2.62
N GLY A 39 8.55 -8.74 3.89
CA GLY A 39 8.23 -7.80 4.97
C GLY A 39 9.12 -6.57 4.93
N GLY A 40 10.41 -6.76 4.66
CA GLY A 40 11.34 -5.65 4.60
C GLY A 40 11.04 -4.70 3.46
N VAL A 41 10.80 -5.26 2.27
CA VAL A 41 10.50 -4.42 1.11
C VAL A 41 9.17 -3.68 1.33
N ALA A 42 8.17 -4.38 1.87
CA ALA A 42 6.88 -3.74 2.11
C ALA A 42 7.02 -2.59 3.11
N SER A 43 7.77 -2.82 4.19
CA SER A 43 7.95 -1.81 5.22
C SER A 43 8.73 -0.61 4.69
N GLU A 44 9.82 -0.86 3.99
CA GLU A 44 10.64 0.21 3.44
C GLU A 44 9.88 1.00 2.38
N SER A 45 9.09 0.31 1.57
CA SER A 45 8.32 0.99 0.54
C SER A 45 7.26 1.88 1.16
N ALA A 46 6.61 1.40 2.22
CA ALA A 46 5.61 2.20 2.91
C ALA A 46 6.25 3.45 3.51
N GLU A 47 7.41 3.29 4.12
CA GLU A 47 8.10 4.42 4.71
C GLU A 47 8.51 5.43 3.64
N GLY A 48 9.02 4.93 2.51
CA GLY A 48 9.39 5.81 1.41
C GLY A 48 8.21 6.59 0.86
N LEU A 49 7.06 5.93 0.74
CA LEU A 49 5.86 6.62 0.28
C LEU A 49 5.43 7.68 1.27
N CYS A 50 5.51 7.39 2.56
CA CYS A 50 5.14 8.37 3.58
C CYS A 50 6.07 9.59 3.53
N GLN A 51 7.36 9.37 3.38
CA GLN A 51 8.30 10.48 3.28
C GLN A 51 8.06 11.29 2.02
N GLY A 52 7.73 10.60 0.92
CA GLY A 52 7.39 11.31 -0.31
C GLY A 52 6.16 12.17 -0.16
N LEU A 53 5.17 11.67 0.58
CA LEU A 53 3.97 12.45 0.85
C LEU A 53 4.29 13.69 1.67
N LEU A 54 5.17 13.57 2.65
CA LEU A 54 5.58 14.73 3.44
C LEU A 54 6.30 15.76 2.57
N CYS A 55 7.22 15.31 1.73
CA CYS A 55 7.93 16.22 0.85
C CYS A 55 6.97 16.91 -0.11
N LEU A 56 6.03 16.14 -0.66
CA LEU A 56 5.06 16.69 -1.57
C LEU A 56 4.19 17.73 -0.89
N SER A 57 3.77 17.41 0.34
CA SER A 57 2.95 18.32 1.12
C SER A 57 3.64 19.64 1.36
N GLU A 58 4.92 19.58 1.74
CA GLU A 58 5.69 20.80 1.96
C GLU A 58 5.88 21.59 0.66
N GLY A 59 6.12 20.86 -0.42
CA GLY A 59 6.26 21.52 -1.71
C GLY A 59 5.00 22.24 -2.14
N LEU A 60 3.85 21.61 -1.90
CA LEU A 60 2.57 22.24 -2.24
C LEU A 60 2.31 23.48 -1.40
N GLU A 61 2.71 23.45 -0.13
CA GLU A 61 2.52 24.60 0.72
C GLU A 61 3.35 25.80 0.26
N ASN A 62 4.53 25.52 -0.28
CA ASN A 62 5.45 26.57 -0.68
C ASN A 62 5.33 26.94 -2.15
N SER A 63 4.53 26.21 -2.89
CA SER A 63 4.36 26.44 -4.31
C SER A 63 3.23 27.41 -4.54
N GLU A 64 3.41 28.32 -5.50
CA GLU A 64 2.35 29.26 -5.80
C GLU A 64 1.35 28.66 -6.79
N LEU A 65 1.87 28.04 -7.83
CA LEU A 65 1.01 27.46 -8.85
C LEU A 65 1.65 26.20 -9.40
N LEU A 66 0.80 25.22 -9.69
CA LEU A 66 1.23 24.03 -10.40
C LEU A 66 0.67 24.08 -11.82
N PRO A 67 1.47 23.71 -12.81
CA PRO A 67 0.92 23.57 -14.16
C PRO A 67 -0.09 22.41 -14.20
N PRO A 68 -0.99 22.40 -15.19
CA PRO A 68 -2.01 21.34 -15.25
C PRO A 68 -1.44 19.93 -15.24
N GLU A 69 -0.32 19.69 -15.95
CA GLU A 69 0.26 18.37 -15.93
C GLU A 69 0.83 18.03 -14.56
N GLY A 70 1.29 19.03 -13.81
CA GLY A 70 1.75 18.81 -12.46
C GLY A 70 0.64 18.39 -11.54
N VAL A 71 -0.53 19.04 -11.68
CA VAL A 71 -1.69 18.67 -10.89
C VAL A 71 -2.09 17.22 -11.16
N SER A 72 -2.08 16.82 -12.42
CA SER A 72 -2.43 15.47 -12.80
C SER A 72 -1.47 14.45 -12.20
N GLN A 73 -0.17 14.77 -12.24
CA GLN A 73 0.85 13.86 -11.69
C GLN A 73 0.72 13.74 -10.19
N VAL A 74 0.48 14.84 -9.50
CA VAL A 74 0.29 14.81 -8.05
C VAL A 74 -0.94 13.99 -7.70
N SER A 75 -2.03 14.18 -8.43
CA SER A 75 -3.25 13.42 -8.20
C SER A 75 -3.01 11.93 -8.36
N ALA A 76 -2.27 11.54 -9.41
CA ALA A 76 -1.98 10.12 -9.64
C ALA A 76 -1.13 9.55 -8.51
N TYR A 77 -0.15 10.30 -8.03
CA TYR A 77 0.69 9.85 -6.94
C TYR A 77 -0.12 9.68 -5.67
N LEU A 78 -1.01 10.61 -5.37
CA LEU A 78 -1.85 10.52 -4.19
C LEU A 78 -2.75 9.30 -4.25
N LYS A 79 -3.34 9.03 -5.40
CA LYS A 79 -4.20 7.87 -5.56
C LYS A 79 -3.42 6.58 -5.37
N ALA A 80 -2.25 6.50 -6.00
CA ALA A 80 -1.42 5.29 -5.87
C ALA A 80 -1.02 5.09 -4.42
N SER A 81 -0.62 6.16 -3.73
CA SER A 81 -0.23 6.05 -2.33
C SER A 81 -1.38 5.61 -1.46
N ALA A 82 -2.58 6.11 -1.74
CA ALA A 82 -3.77 5.75 -0.96
C ALA A 82 -4.07 4.26 -1.06
N HIS A 83 -3.83 3.66 -2.23
CA HIS A 83 -4.05 2.22 -2.40
C HIS A 83 -2.89 1.41 -1.85
N LEU A 84 -1.66 1.86 -2.08
CA LEU A 84 -0.49 1.06 -1.76
C LEU A 84 -0.14 1.05 -0.29
N LEU A 85 -0.31 2.18 0.40
CA LEU A 85 0.11 2.25 1.80
C LEU A 85 -0.60 1.22 2.68
N PRO A 86 -1.93 1.15 2.67
CA PRO A 86 -2.57 0.13 3.50
C PRO A 86 -2.18 -1.30 3.09
N ALA A 87 -2.00 -1.53 1.79
CA ALA A 87 -1.61 -2.85 1.30
C ALA A 87 -0.21 -3.22 1.77
N LEU A 88 0.72 -2.27 1.73
CA LEU A 88 2.09 -2.52 2.17
C LEU A 88 2.16 -2.77 3.67
N PHE A 89 1.37 -2.04 4.46
CA PHE A 89 1.30 -2.30 5.88
C PHE A 89 0.74 -3.68 6.15
N GLU A 90 -0.28 -4.07 5.40
CA GLU A 90 -0.89 -5.40 5.55
C GLU A 90 0.12 -6.49 5.23
N LEU A 91 0.86 -6.33 4.13
CA LEU A 91 1.87 -7.31 3.74
C LEU A 91 2.98 -7.42 4.79
N SER A 92 3.42 -6.29 5.31
CA SER A 92 4.46 -6.29 6.31
C SER A 92 4.00 -7.04 7.56
N GLU A 93 2.77 -6.78 7.97
CA GLU A 93 2.22 -7.44 9.15
C GLU A 93 2.03 -8.93 8.90
N LYS A 94 1.51 -9.32 7.75
CA LYS A 94 1.31 -10.72 7.44
C LYS A 94 2.62 -11.49 7.40
N ALA A 95 3.65 -10.88 6.82
CA ALA A 95 4.96 -11.52 6.78
C ALA A 95 5.51 -11.70 8.18
N GLY A 96 5.34 -10.70 9.04
CA GLY A 96 5.80 -10.80 10.41
C GLY A 96 5.08 -11.88 11.19
N VAL A 97 3.77 -11.98 11.01
CA VAL A 97 2.98 -13.01 11.68
C VAL A 97 3.42 -14.39 11.20
N ALA A 98 3.63 -14.57 9.90
CA ALA A 98 4.04 -15.86 9.36
C ALA A 98 5.41 -16.25 9.89
N LEU A 99 6.34 -15.30 10.00
CA LEU A 99 7.65 -15.58 10.58
C LEU A 99 7.53 -15.96 12.05
N GLY A 100 6.66 -15.27 12.79
CA GLY A 100 6.46 -15.58 14.19
C GLY A 100 5.93 -16.97 14.41
N ILE A 101 4.98 -17.38 13.58
CA ILE A 101 4.43 -18.72 13.67
C ILE A 101 5.51 -19.77 13.43
N THR A 102 6.34 -19.54 12.39
CA THR A 102 7.41 -20.47 12.06
C THR A 102 8.40 -20.57 13.20
N GLN A 103 8.76 -19.46 13.80
CA GLN A 103 9.74 -19.45 14.89
C GLN A 103 9.19 -20.16 16.13
N ILE A 104 7.91 -19.97 16.40
CA ILE A 104 7.30 -20.64 17.55
C ILE A 104 7.33 -22.15 17.35
N ARG A 105 7.10 -22.60 16.13
CA ARG A 105 7.09 -24.04 15.85
C ARG A 105 8.48 -24.65 15.85
N ALA A 106 9.46 -23.84 15.55
CA ALA A 106 10.82 -24.35 15.55
C ALA A 106 11.33 -24.51 16.98
#